data_f9a98e0d1e127a5a8badd5098cd6cb85
#
_entry.id   f9a98e0d1e127a5a8badd5098cd6cb85
#
_cell.length_a   1.000
_cell.length_b   1.000
_cell.length_c   1.000
_cell.angle_alpha   90.00
_cell.angle_beta   90.00
_cell.angle_gamma   90.00
#
_symmetry.space_group_name_H-M   'P 1'
#
loop_
_entity.id
_entity.type
_entity.pdbx_description
1 polymer ?
#
loop_
_entity_poly.entity_id
_entity_poly.type
_entity_poly.pdbx_seq_one_letter_code
_entity_poly.pdbx_strand_id
1 'polypeptide(L)'
;MMKNLAFVLMALVCFGSCRKDDPTPTPKPKPDKEEPKKPEENKPEVTLADIEAYYAFDKTSDLAVAQTQIAATTSEKEVNNKKLQIKEAEMTNPKATEGTFTLVVKSGTVNGKDFSKSFNLSGFKKVSRPDDQVIAKRMQAEWSVAPEVYLQGIDLESLYLDGKTEKFTTETLSPYVRFYSSSVSGEQYVLTTEEVKGIQIKEVKYTTNETSGAGELTFKTVYKGVTSTSALTLSLNRNAYYAQRVTLNPDFAKSLYMRGVYQYLSIYVGSILKYDIDKYAATLKEDSKLANNSSNSLSFSIELHRKGVHSDKVIAVLPFEVTSFKPLETLKQDIFMSQDSEFIEVMSKKLKTWQRGTDLVQHLNTGLDNWMTKSKWVFKYPGNPQNLTWSKVRVNGSEQNLLSGSSSRNEGRDVYLLSPKFQVVSAELNGTTLKGTVELISANDVSLSGVTFPFTVLSLKL
;
A
#
# COMPACT_ATOMS: atom_id res chain seq x y z
N MET A 1 -16.20 39.86 -8.51
CA MET A 1 -14.98 40.71 -8.55
C MET A 1 -13.82 39.81 -8.95
N MET A 2 -13.31 40.04 -10.14
CA MET A 2 -12.25 39.29 -10.81
C MET A 2 -10.89 39.45 -10.14
N LYS A 3 -10.03 38.42 -10.19
CA LYS A 3 -8.63 38.62 -10.59
C LYS A 3 -8.00 37.28 -10.99
N ASN A 4 -7.81 37.14 -12.30
CA ASN A 4 -6.95 36.17 -12.96
C ASN A 4 -5.48 36.43 -12.59
N LEU A 5 -4.68 35.38 -12.40
CA LEU A 5 -3.22 35.46 -12.51
C LEU A 5 -2.73 34.39 -13.49
N ALA A 6 -2.41 34.86 -14.71
CA ALA A 6 -1.74 34.08 -15.73
C ALA A 6 -0.24 34.04 -15.46
N PHE A 7 0.40 32.87 -15.51
CA PHE A 7 1.85 32.74 -15.56
C PHE A 7 2.31 32.74 -17.01
N VAL A 8 3.07 33.77 -17.36
CA VAL A 8 3.71 33.94 -18.65
C VAL A 8 5.07 33.26 -18.65
N LEU A 9 5.26 32.32 -19.58
CA LEU A 9 6.55 31.70 -19.86
C LEU A 9 7.37 32.65 -20.74
N MET A 10 8.50 33.13 -20.24
CA MET A 10 9.38 34.05 -20.95
C MET A 10 10.52 33.27 -21.61
N ALA A 11 10.43 33.09 -22.92
CA ALA A 11 11.53 32.58 -23.75
C ALA A 11 12.46 33.73 -24.10
N LEU A 12 13.71 33.67 -23.67
CA LEU A 12 14.75 34.60 -24.06
C LEU A 12 15.34 34.17 -25.42
N VAL A 13 15.09 34.95 -26.46
CA VAL A 13 15.79 34.87 -27.74
C VAL A 13 16.86 35.95 -27.74
N CYS A 14 18.14 35.58 -27.72
CA CYS A 14 19.23 36.50 -27.94
C CYS A 14 19.52 36.64 -29.41
N PHE A 15 19.19 37.80 -30.00
CA PHE A 15 19.73 38.20 -31.27
C PHE A 15 21.06 38.92 -31.09
N GLY A 16 22.14 38.31 -31.58
CA GLY A 16 23.44 38.94 -31.69
C GLY A 16 23.57 39.73 -32.97
N SER A 17 23.90 40.99 -32.84
CA SER A 17 24.16 41.94 -33.92
C SER A 17 25.52 41.71 -34.55
N CYS A 18 25.58 41.69 -35.91
CA CYS A 18 26.79 41.69 -36.69
C CYS A 18 27.51 43.04 -36.62
N ARG A 19 28.81 43.01 -36.33
CA ARG A 19 29.75 44.05 -36.78
C ARG A 19 30.89 43.36 -37.60
N LYS A 20 31.09 43.91 -38.79
CA LYS A 20 32.26 43.67 -39.65
C LYS A 20 33.45 44.41 -39.07
N ASP A 21 34.60 43.76 -38.94
CA ASP A 21 35.91 44.36 -39.08
C ASP A 21 36.96 43.30 -39.43
N ASP A 22 38.00 43.67 -40.09
CA ASP A 22 39.00 43.10 -40.96
C ASP A 22 39.87 41.93 -40.48
N PRO A 23 40.59 41.23 -41.36
CA PRO A 23 41.19 39.91 -41.13
C PRO A 23 42.58 39.99 -40.51
N THR A 24 42.74 39.31 -39.39
CA THR A 24 44.08 38.93 -38.83
C THR A 24 44.34 37.45 -39.07
N PRO A 25 45.59 37.03 -39.34
CA PRO A 25 45.87 35.71 -39.89
C PRO A 25 45.67 34.57 -38.87
N THR A 26 45.04 33.55 -39.35
CA THR A 26 44.69 32.29 -38.63
C THR A 26 45.94 31.50 -38.24
N PRO A 27 46.12 31.09 -36.98
CA PRO A 27 47.04 30.04 -36.60
C PRO A 27 46.49 28.66 -37.04
N LYS A 28 47.34 27.82 -37.57
CA LYS A 28 47.05 26.43 -37.96
C LYS A 28 46.41 25.64 -36.80
N PRO A 29 45.38 24.82 -37.04
CA PRO A 29 44.79 23.97 -36.01
C PRO A 29 45.81 22.92 -35.56
N LYS A 30 45.97 22.79 -34.25
CA LYS A 30 46.61 21.65 -33.63
C LYS A 30 45.72 20.43 -33.85
N PRO A 31 46.32 19.21 -34.02
CA PRO A 31 45.54 18.01 -34.16
C PRO A 31 44.70 17.78 -32.90
N ASP A 32 43.40 17.61 -33.10
CA ASP A 32 42.46 17.23 -32.05
C ASP A 32 42.96 15.93 -31.37
N LYS A 33 43.19 16.02 -30.07
CA LYS A 33 43.30 14.83 -29.25
C LYS A 33 41.92 14.22 -29.24
N GLU A 34 41.75 13.06 -29.87
CA GLU A 34 40.58 12.21 -29.65
C GLU A 34 40.44 11.97 -28.15
N GLU A 35 39.36 12.49 -27.54
CA GLU A 35 38.94 12.06 -26.24
C GLU A 35 38.72 10.55 -26.28
N PRO A 36 39.20 9.79 -25.28
CA PRO A 36 38.96 8.36 -25.25
C PRO A 36 37.43 8.15 -25.15
N LYS A 37 36.86 7.52 -26.19
CA LYS A 37 35.48 7.05 -26.15
C LYS A 37 35.31 6.27 -24.88
N LYS A 38 34.44 6.80 -23.98
CA LYS A 38 33.96 6.10 -22.77
C LYS A 38 33.55 4.70 -23.21
N PRO A 39 34.05 3.62 -22.57
CA PRO A 39 33.65 2.27 -22.95
C PRO A 39 32.10 2.22 -22.91
N GLU A 40 31.49 1.79 -24.00
CA GLU A 40 30.08 1.47 -24.02
C GLU A 40 29.85 0.46 -22.89
N GLU A 41 29.08 0.86 -21.87
CA GLU A 41 28.68 -0.03 -20.81
C GLU A 41 27.99 -1.22 -21.48
N ASN A 42 28.59 -2.40 -21.38
CA ASN A 42 28.06 -3.65 -21.90
C ASN A 42 26.68 -3.88 -21.26
N LYS A 43 25.63 -3.42 -21.92
CA LYS A 43 24.24 -3.72 -21.50
C LYS A 43 24.11 -5.23 -21.61
N PRO A 44 23.74 -5.93 -20.54
CA PRO A 44 23.63 -7.38 -20.59
C PRO A 44 22.58 -7.76 -21.64
N GLU A 45 23.03 -8.42 -22.69
CA GLU A 45 22.17 -8.74 -23.81
C GLU A 45 21.31 -9.97 -23.49
N VAL A 46 19.99 -9.75 -23.46
CA VAL A 46 19.01 -10.85 -23.40
C VAL A 46 18.84 -11.39 -24.82
N THR A 47 19.05 -12.69 -24.98
CA THR A 47 18.91 -13.40 -26.26
C THR A 47 17.56 -14.11 -26.37
N LEU A 48 17.22 -14.55 -27.59
CA LEU A 48 16.02 -15.38 -27.80
C LEU A 48 16.12 -16.70 -27.01
N ALA A 49 17.29 -17.31 -26.93
CA ALA A 49 17.49 -18.54 -26.13
C ALA A 49 17.25 -18.33 -24.64
N ASP A 50 17.59 -17.17 -24.11
CA ASP A 50 17.29 -16.82 -22.70
C ASP A 50 15.77 -16.74 -22.47
N ILE A 51 15.05 -16.15 -23.41
CA ILE A 51 13.58 -16.04 -23.36
C ILE A 51 12.90 -17.41 -23.45
N GLU A 52 13.34 -18.24 -24.40
CA GLU A 52 12.79 -19.59 -24.56
C GLU A 52 13.03 -20.46 -23.31
N ALA A 53 14.21 -20.35 -22.70
CA ALA A 53 14.54 -21.04 -21.47
C ALA A 53 13.76 -20.48 -20.26
N TYR A 54 13.56 -19.13 -20.21
CA TYR A 54 12.80 -18.49 -19.12
C TYR A 54 11.35 -18.95 -19.06
N TYR A 55 10.66 -18.94 -20.20
CA TYR A 55 9.26 -19.37 -20.28
C TYR A 55 9.11 -20.89 -20.36
N ALA A 56 10.12 -21.60 -20.84
CA ALA A 56 10.09 -23.05 -21.10
C ALA A 56 8.88 -23.43 -21.98
N PHE A 57 8.69 -22.72 -23.09
CA PHE A 57 7.54 -22.91 -23.95
C PHE A 57 7.38 -24.35 -24.43
N ASP A 58 6.17 -24.89 -24.28
CA ASP A 58 5.79 -26.14 -24.95
C ASP A 58 5.45 -25.88 -26.41
N LYS A 59 6.41 -26.10 -27.29
CA LYS A 59 6.24 -25.90 -28.73
C LYS A 59 5.37 -26.94 -29.42
N THR A 60 5.02 -28.04 -28.72
CA THR A 60 4.05 -29.01 -29.22
C THR A 60 2.61 -28.54 -29.07
N SER A 61 2.41 -27.50 -28.28
CA SER A 61 1.13 -26.82 -28.01
C SER A 61 0.91 -25.64 -28.94
N ASP A 62 -0.33 -25.17 -29.02
CA ASP A 62 -0.72 -24.01 -29.82
C ASP A 62 -0.35 -22.68 -29.14
N LEU A 63 -0.56 -21.56 -29.83
CA LEU A 63 -0.20 -20.23 -29.31
C LEU A 63 -1.02 -19.82 -28.09
N ALA A 64 -2.19 -20.40 -27.84
CA ALA A 64 -3.00 -20.09 -26.68
C ALA A 64 -2.30 -20.56 -25.39
N VAL A 65 -1.69 -21.75 -25.41
CA VAL A 65 -0.89 -22.27 -24.31
C VAL A 65 0.32 -21.37 -24.05
N ALA A 66 1.05 -20.99 -25.10
CA ALA A 66 2.19 -20.09 -24.99
C ALA A 66 1.79 -18.75 -24.34
N GLN A 67 0.64 -18.21 -24.69
CA GLN A 67 0.15 -16.97 -24.10
C GLN A 67 -0.21 -17.11 -22.63
N THR A 68 -0.79 -18.25 -22.23
CA THR A 68 -1.03 -18.55 -20.82
C THR A 68 0.28 -18.63 -20.02
N GLN A 69 1.32 -19.24 -20.61
CA GLN A 69 2.64 -19.30 -19.99
C GLN A 69 3.27 -17.91 -19.82
N ILE A 70 3.11 -17.01 -20.80
CA ILE A 70 3.57 -15.60 -20.70
C ILE A 70 2.88 -14.91 -19.51
N ALA A 71 1.55 -15.01 -19.41
CA ALA A 71 0.79 -14.37 -18.34
C ALA A 71 1.11 -14.92 -16.95
N ALA A 72 1.40 -16.21 -16.83
CA ALA A 72 1.66 -16.88 -15.55
C ALA A 72 3.10 -16.76 -15.06
N THR A 73 4.08 -16.42 -15.92
CA THR A 73 5.49 -16.46 -15.59
C THR A 73 6.06 -15.05 -15.37
N THR A 74 6.09 -14.60 -14.12
CA THR A 74 6.60 -13.26 -13.74
C THR A 74 7.70 -13.31 -12.67
N SER A 75 8.00 -14.49 -12.10
CA SER A 75 9.01 -14.65 -11.05
C SER A 75 10.44 -14.61 -11.64
N GLU A 76 11.41 -14.19 -10.81
CA GLU A 76 12.82 -14.27 -11.17
C GLU A 76 13.25 -15.74 -11.34
N LYS A 77 13.99 -16.05 -12.39
CA LYS A 77 14.58 -17.36 -12.67
C LYS A 77 16.05 -17.21 -13.07
N GLU A 78 16.85 -18.21 -12.75
CA GLU A 78 18.21 -18.33 -13.28
C GLU A 78 18.17 -19.07 -14.61
N VAL A 79 18.61 -18.40 -15.68
CA VAL A 79 18.57 -18.90 -17.06
C VAL A 79 19.89 -18.59 -17.72
N ASN A 80 20.59 -19.61 -18.23
CA ASN A 80 21.85 -19.45 -18.92
C ASN A 80 22.88 -18.58 -18.15
N ASN A 81 23.00 -18.81 -16.83
CA ASN A 81 23.84 -18.04 -15.88
C ASN A 81 23.46 -16.56 -15.77
N LYS A 82 22.20 -16.21 -16.05
CA LYS A 82 21.64 -14.88 -15.87
C LYS A 82 20.43 -14.96 -14.95
N LYS A 83 20.31 -14.02 -13.99
CA LYS A 83 19.07 -13.82 -13.22
C LYS A 83 18.13 -12.98 -14.08
N LEU A 84 17.10 -13.60 -14.62
CA LEU A 84 16.13 -12.99 -15.50
C LEU A 84 14.76 -12.91 -14.84
N GLN A 85 14.15 -11.72 -14.83
CA GLN A 85 12.75 -11.51 -14.43
C GLN A 85 12.06 -10.71 -15.51
N ILE A 86 10.90 -11.19 -15.97
CA ILE A 86 10.04 -10.45 -16.89
C ILE A 86 8.77 -10.08 -16.11
N LYS A 87 8.61 -8.77 -15.86
CA LYS A 87 7.52 -8.22 -15.07
C LYS A 87 6.28 -7.96 -15.92
N GLU A 88 6.50 -7.52 -17.16
CA GLU A 88 5.43 -7.22 -18.12
C GLU A 88 5.86 -7.62 -19.52
N ALA A 89 5.09 -8.51 -20.13
CA ALA A 89 5.27 -8.90 -21.53
C ALA A 89 3.92 -9.21 -22.18
N GLU A 90 3.87 -9.04 -23.49
CA GLU A 90 2.68 -9.34 -24.28
C GLU A 90 3.02 -10.11 -25.56
N MET A 91 2.10 -10.96 -25.99
CA MET A 91 2.14 -11.59 -27.30
C MET A 91 1.53 -10.64 -28.33
N THR A 92 2.31 -10.28 -29.34
CA THR A 92 1.84 -9.47 -30.46
C THR A 92 1.99 -10.22 -31.77
N ASN A 93 1.23 -9.81 -32.80
CA ASN A 93 1.24 -10.43 -34.13
C ASN A 93 1.15 -11.96 -34.13
N PRO A 94 0.21 -12.59 -33.39
CA PRO A 94 0.06 -14.03 -33.39
C PRO A 94 -0.36 -14.52 -34.78
N LYS A 95 0.33 -15.54 -35.27
CA LYS A 95 0.04 -16.22 -36.54
C LYS A 95 -0.14 -17.69 -36.25
N ALA A 96 -1.31 -18.08 -35.78
CA ALA A 96 -1.61 -19.44 -35.37
C ALA A 96 -1.42 -20.47 -36.50
N THR A 97 -1.68 -20.08 -37.75
CA THR A 97 -1.45 -20.93 -38.94
C THR A 97 0.02 -21.15 -39.26
N GLU A 98 0.90 -20.25 -38.82
CA GLU A 98 2.36 -20.35 -39.00
C GLU A 98 3.05 -20.93 -37.75
N GLY A 99 2.40 -20.88 -36.58
CA GLY A 99 2.97 -21.24 -35.30
C GLY A 99 4.02 -20.24 -34.85
N THR A 100 3.78 -18.92 -35.06
CA THR A 100 4.73 -17.83 -34.75
C THR A 100 4.04 -16.66 -34.07
N PHE A 101 4.79 -15.91 -33.28
CA PHE A 101 4.36 -14.63 -32.68
C PHE A 101 5.57 -13.76 -32.32
N THR A 102 5.32 -12.50 -32.00
CA THR A 102 6.32 -11.60 -31.42
C THR A 102 6.01 -11.42 -29.93
N LEU A 103 6.97 -11.72 -29.06
CA LEU A 103 6.92 -11.39 -27.65
C LEU A 103 7.53 -9.99 -27.45
N VAL A 104 6.75 -9.07 -26.93
CA VAL A 104 7.21 -7.72 -26.53
C VAL A 104 7.38 -7.69 -25.02
N VAL A 105 8.63 -7.68 -24.54
CA VAL A 105 8.94 -7.43 -23.13
C VAL A 105 8.90 -5.92 -22.91
N LYS A 106 7.90 -5.43 -22.19
CA LYS A 106 7.75 -4.01 -21.84
C LYS A 106 8.62 -3.65 -20.64
N SER A 107 8.70 -4.55 -19.67
CA SER A 107 9.51 -4.37 -18.46
C SER A 107 10.07 -5.70 -17.98
N GLY A 108 11.39 -5.74 -17.78
CA GLY A 108 12.10 -6.88 -17.21
C GLY A 108 13.44 -6.47 -16.64
N THR A 109 14.08 -7.37 -15.88
CA THR A 109 15.44 -7.19 -15.36
C THR A 109 16.31 -8.39 -15.74
N VAL A 110 17.57 -8.13 -16.05
CA VAL A 110 18.61 -9.15 -16.20
C VAL A 110 19.81 -8.78 -15.34
N ASN A 111 20.17 -9.65 -14.41
CA ASN A 111 21.22 -9.41 -13.41
C ASN A 111 21.01 -8.06 -12.66
N GLY A 112 19.74 -7.72 -12.36
CA GLY A 112 19.36 -6.48 -11.68
C GLY A 112 19.33 -5.21 -12.55
N LYS A 113 19.62 -5.31 -13.86
CA LYS A 113 19.54 -4.19 -14.82
C LYS A 113 18.27 -4.28 -15.64
N ASP A 114 17.54 -3.18 -15.78
CA ASP A 114 16.30 -3.10 -16.56
C ASP A 114 16.56 -3.32 -18.06
N PHE A 115 15.63 -4.01 -18.72
CA PHE A 115 15.59 -4.15 -20.18
C PHE A 115 14.16 -4.14 -20.71
N SER A 116 14.04 -3.78 -21.99
CA SER A 116 12.82 -3.84 -22.79
C SER A 116 13.24 -4.24 -24.21
N LYS A 117 12.63 -5.30 -24.77
CA LYS A 117 13.04 -5.83 -26.09
C LYS A 117 11.94 -6.71 -26.67
N SER A 118 11.89 -6.79 -27.99
CA SER A 118 10.98 -7.70 -28.71
C SER A 118 11.73 -8.91 -29.25
N PHE A 119 11.05 -10.07 -29.27
CA PHE A 119 11.59 -11.34 -29.74
C PHE A 119 10.59 -12.03 -30.65
N ASN A 120 11.03 -12.52 -31.79
CA ASN A 120 10.20 -13.34 -32.69
C ASN A 120 10.35 -14.83 -32.33
N LEU A 121 9.26 -15.44 -31.93
CA LEU A 121 9.21 -16.85 -31.56
C LEU A 121 8.51 -17.66 -32.65
N SER A 122 8.96 -18.89 -32.85
CA SER A 122 8.44 -19.81 -33.86
C SER A 122 8.53 -21.27 -33.43
N GLY A 123 7.96 -22.16 -34.23
CA GLY A 123 8.02 -23.60 -34.01
C GLY A 123 6.87 -24.16 -33.17
N PHE A 124 5.85 -23.35 -32.86
CA PHE A 124 4.65 -23.80 -32.16
C PHE A 124 3.73 -24.62 -33.08
N LYS A 125 2.85 -25.39 -32.46
CA LYS A 125 1.82 -26.16 -33.20
C LYS A 125 1.01 -25.20 -34.07
N LYS A 126 0.88 -25.56 -35.36
CA LYS A 126 0.07 -24.80 -36.31
C LYS A 126 -1.40 -25.20 -36.17
N VAL A 127 -2.28 -24.22 -36.10
CA VAL A 127 -3.73 -24.40 -36.00
C VAL A 127 -4.37 -23.84 -37.27
N SER A 128 -5.19 -24.67 -37.93
CA SER A 128 -5.92 -24.22 -39.12
C SER A 128 -6.92 -23.12 -38.75
N ARG A 129 -6.97 -22.06 -39.56
CA ARG A 129 -7.92 -20.99 -39.38
C ARG A 129 -9.35 -21.49 -39.59
N PRO A 130 -10.25 -21.39 -38.60
CA PRO A 130 -11.66 -21.70 -38.81
C PRO A 130 -12.32 -20.72 -39.78
N ASP A 131 -13.47 -21.05 -40.32
CA ASP A 131 -14.27 -20.10 -41.08
C ASP A 131 -14.82 -18.95 -40.20
N ASP A 132 -15.20 -17.85 -40.83
CA ASP A 132 -15.63 -16.64 -40.12
C ASP A 132 -16.86 -16.85 -39.24
N GLN A 133 -17.75 -17.77 -39.59
CA GLN A 133 -18.93 -18.08 -38.79
C GLN A 133 -18.55 -18.88 -37.53
N VAL A 134 -17.62 -19.81 -37.64
CA VAL A 134 -17.08 -20.55 -36.48
C VAL A 134 -16.35 -19.60 -35.57
N ILE A 135 -15.49 -18.74 -36.11
CA ILE A 135 -14.79 -17.70 -35.32
C ILE A 135 -15.82 -16.88 -34.54
N ALA A 136 -16.82 -16.31 -35.20
CA ALA A 136 -17.82 -15.46 -34.56
C ALA A 136 -18.62 -16.19 -33.47
N LYS A 137 -19.18 -17.37 -33.82
CA LYS A 137 -20.08 -18.11 -32.91
C LYS A 137 -19.38 -18.72 -31.70
N ARG A 138 -18.10 -19.10 -31.86
CA ARG A 138 -17.30 -19.74 -30.81
C ARG A 138 -16.21 -18.84 -30.24
N MET A 139 -16.38 -17.53 -30.37
CA MET A 139 -15.48 -16.55 -29.80
C MET A 139 -15.38 -16.73 -28.29
N GLN A 140 -14.15 -16.65 -27.78
CA GLN A 140 -13.80 -16.66 -26.37
C GLN A 140 -12.82 -15.54 -26.08
N ALA A 141 -12.72 -15.15 -24.82
CA ALA A 141 -11.82 -14.09 -24.38
C ALA A 141 -11.21 -14.47 -23.03
N GLU A 142 -9.95 -14.15 -22.86
CA GLU A 142 -9.25 -14.32 -21.58
C GLU A 142 -8.32 -13.13 -21.35
N TRP A 143 -8.02 -12.83 -20.08
CA TRP A 143 -7.00 -11.86 -19.76
C TRP A 143 -5.64 -12.34 -20.26
N SER A 144 -4.92 -11.49 -20.96
CA SER A 144 -3.54 -11.73 -21.39
C SER A 144 -2.50 -11.27 -20.38
N VAL A 145 -2.94 -10.53 -19.37
CA VAL A 145 -2.15 -10.11 -18.19
C VAL A 145 -3.04 -10.15 -16.96
N ALA A 146 -2.40 -9.98 -15.77
CA ALA A 146 -3.16 -9.87 -14.53
C ALA A 146 -4.18 -8.72 -14.63
N PRO A 147 -5.48 -8.96 -14.37
CA PRO A 147 -6.53 -7.94 -14.54
C PRO A 147 -6.27 -6.67 -13.74
N GLU A 148 -5.54 -6.76 -12.62
CA GLU A 148 -5.22 -5.65 -11.75
C GLU A 148 -4.35 -4.58 -12.42
N VAL A 149 -3.52 -4.98 -13.39
CA VAL A 149 -2.69 -4.06 -14.20
C VAL A 149 -3.56 -3.21 -15.12
N TYR A 150 -4.69 -3.72 -15.49
CA TYR A 150 -5.63 -3.22 -16.50
C TYR A 150 -6.57 -2.18 -16.09
N LEU A 151 -7.04 -2.33 -14.88
CA LEU A 151 -8.06 -1.45 -14.34
C LEU A 151 -7.58 0.00 -14.22
N GLN A 152 -6.30 0.24 -14.55
CA GLN A 152 -5.75 1.60 -14.71
C GLN A 152 -6.25 2.30 -15.97
N GLY A 153 -6.43 1.57 -17.06
CA GLY A 153 -6.88 2.11 -18.34
C GLY A 153 -8.40 2.06 -18.52
N ILE A 154 -9.08 1.23 -17.74
CA ILE A 154 -10.53 1.09 -17.72
C ILE A 154 -11.04 1.81 -16.48
N ASP A 155 -11.90 2.79 -16.65
CA ASP A 155 -12.56 3.47 -15.54
C ASP A 155 -13.56 2.53 -14.86
N LEU A 156 -13.02 1.58 -14.06
CA LEU A 156 -13.80 0.57 -13.36
C LEU A 156 -14.80 1.21 -12.40
N GLU A 157 -14.45 2.34 -11.82
CA GLU A 157 -15.35 3.07 -10.93
C GLU A 157 -16.58 3.57 -11.67
N SER A 158 -16.41 4.18 -12.85
CA SER A 158 -17.53 4.59 -13.68
C SER A 158 -18.39 3.41 -14.13
N LEU A 159 -17.77 2.28 -14.43
CA LEU A 159 -18.53 1.06 -14.75
C LEU A 159 -19.33 0.58 -13.56
N TYR A 160 -18.69 0.46 -12.39
CA TYR A 160 -19.32 -0.07 -11.17
C TYR A 160 -20.38 0.86 -10.59
N LEU A 161 -20.08 2.18 -10.53
CA LEU A 161 -20.94 3.16 -9.89
C LEU A 161 -22.01 3.70 -10.83
N ASP A 162 -21.65 3.98 -12.08
CA ASP A 162 -22.51 4.69 -13.04
C ASP A 162 -23.05 3.76 -14.14
N GLY A 163 -22.59 2.50 -14.23
CA GLY A 163 -22.97 1.57 -15.28
C GLY A 163 -22.48 1.99 -16.67
N LYS A 164 -21.46 2.86 -16.75
CA LYS A 164 -20.93 3.36 -18.02
C LYS A 164 -20.13 2.29 -18.76
N THR A 165 -20.70 1.79 -19.84
CA THR A 165 -20.12 0.71 -20.66
C THR A 165 -19.45 1.20 -21.95
N GLU A 166 -19.61 2.46 -22.32
CA GLU A 166 -19.13 3.02 -23.57
C GLU A 166 -17.61 2.99 -23.75
N LYS A 167 -16.86 2.88 -22.65
CA LYS A 167 -15.39 2.75 -22.67
C LYS A 167 -14.91 1.32 -22.88
N PHE A 168 -15.82 0.35 -22.92
CA PHE A 168 -15.48 -1.06 -23.13
C PHE A 168 -15.59 -1.39 -24.61
N THR A 169 -14.61 -0.95 -25.37
CA THR A 169 -14.50 -1.22 -26.82
C THR A 169 -13.38 -2.23 -27.09
N THR A 170 -13.32 -2.71 -28.30
CA THR A 170 -12.22 -3.61 -28.71
C THR A 170 -10.87 -2.91 -28.58
N GLU A 171 -10.77 -1.63 -28.93
CA GLU A 171 -9.53 -0.87 -28.81
C GLU A 171 -9.05 -0.78 -27.35
N THR A 172 -9.98 -0.60 -26.39
CA THR A 172 -9.62 -0.47 -24.97
C THR A 172 -9.33 -1.83 -24.32
N LEU A 173 -9.92 -2.92 -24.79
CA LEU A 173 -9.74 -4.25 -24.22
C LEU A 173 -8.62 -5.06 -24.88
N SER A 174 -8.41 -4.93 -26.19
CA SER A 174 -7.47 -5.78 -26.93
C SER A 174 -6.00 -5.73 -26.47
N PRO A 175 -5.48 -4.61 -25.91
CA PRO A 175 -4.15 -4.63 -25.32
C PRO A 175 -4.01 -5.61 -24.14
N TYR A 176 -5.11 -6.09 -23.59
CA TYR A 176 -5.21 -6.72 -22.26
C TYR A 176 -5.96 -8.03 -22.27
N VAL A 177 -6.71 -8.26 -23.34
CA VAL A 177 -7.55 -9.43 -23.54
C VAL A 177 -7.17 -10.09 -24.87
N ARG A 178 -6.90 -11.36 -24.82
CA ARG A 178 -6.79 -12.16 -26.03
C ARG A 178 -8.16 -12.67 -26.46
N PHE A 179 -8.37 -12.68 -27.76
CA PHE A 179 -9.52 -13.29 -28.39
C PHE A 179 -9.09 -14.55 -29.14
N TYR A 180 -9.84 -15.60 -28.97
CA TYR A 180 -9.60 -16.85 -29.67
C TYR A 180 -10.92 -17.55 -30.00
N SER A 181 -10.89 -18.51 -30.92
CA SER A 181 -12.03 -19.32 -31.27
C SER A 181 -11.68 -20.80 -31.17
N SER A 182 -12.53 -21.58 -30.52
CA SER A 182 -12.34 -23.02 -30.46
C SER A 182 -12.83 -23.65 -31.75
N SER A 183 -11.96 -24.48 -32.40
CA SER A 183 -12.37 -25.35 -33.51
C SER A 183 -13.37 -26.41 -33.06
N VAL A 184 -13.96 -27.13 -33.99
CA VAL A 184 -14.84 -28.29 -33.70
C VAL A 184 -14.06 -29.40 -33.01
N SER A 185 -12.77 -29.53 -33.30
CA SER A 185 -11.86 -30.51 -32.69
C SER A 185 -11.32 -30.07 -31.32
N GLY A 186 -11.68 -28.87 -30.82
CA GLY A 186 -11.21 -28.34 -29.53
C GLY A 186 -9.90 -27.56 -29.61
N GLU A 187 -9.27 -27.44 -30.77
CA GLU A 187 -8.07 -26.61 -30.96
C GLU A 187 -8.42 -25.13 -30.86
N GLN A 188 -7.54 -24.35 -30.23
CA GLN A 188 -7.72 -22.92 -30.06
C GLN A 188 -7.01 -22.12 -31.15
N TYR A 189 -7.77 -21.43 -31.97
CA TYR A 189 -7.26 -20.46 -32.94
C TYR A 189 -7.21 -19.08 -32.34
N VAL A 190 -6.02 -18.58 -32.05
CA VAL A 190 -5.79 -17.21 -31.57
C VAL A 190 -5.97 -16.26 -32.75
N LEU A 191 -6.84 -15.27 -32.61
CA LEU A 191 -7.12 -14.29 -33.65
C LEU A 191 -5.88 -13.40 -33.89
N THR A 192 -5.62 -13.10 -35.14
CA THR A 192 -4.60 -12.13 -35.51
C THR A 192 -4.99 -10.71 -35.07
N THR A 193 -4.02 -9.80 -34.97
CA THR A 193 -4.27 -8.40 -34.62
C THR A 193 -5.30 -7.74 -35.57
N GLU A 194 -5.26 -8.06 -36.84
CA GLU A 194 -6.22 -7.51 -37.83
C GLU A 194 -7.61 -8.10 -37.64
N GLU A 195 -7.72 -9.36 -37.28
CA GLU A 195 -9.03 -9.97 -36.99
C GLU A 195 -9.64 -9.37 -35.72
N VAL A 196 -8.82 -9.13 -34.69
CA VAL A 196 -9.27 -8.49 -33.44
C VAL A 196 -9.81 -7.08 -33.69
N LYS A 197 -9.20 -6.29 -34.56
CA LYS A 197 -9.71 -4.96 -34.96
C LYS A 197 -11.11 -5.03 -35.60
N GLY A 198 -11.46 -6.18 -36.19
CA GLY A 198 -12.78 -6.42 -36.81
C GLY A 198 -13.87 -6.81 -35.81
N ILE A 199 -13.55 -6.97 -34.53
CA ILE A 199 -14.51 -7.31 -33.47
C ILE A 199 -15.23 -6.04 -33.00
N GLN A 200 -16.53 -6.14 -32.78
CA GLN A 200 -17.31 -5.14 -32.05
C GLN A 200 -17.80 -5.76 -30.73
N ILE A 201 -17.64 -5.06 -29.62
CA ILE A 201 -18.12 -5.46 -28.31
C ILE A 201 -19.51 -4.85 -28.09
N LYS A 202 -20.44 -5.68 -27.59
CA LYS A 202 -21.83 -5.29 -27.30
C LYS A 202 -22.32 -5.91 -26.00
N GLU A 203 -23.42 -5.40 -25.47
CA GLU A 203 -24.12 -5.93 -24.29
C GLU A 203 -23.20 -6.09 -23.06
N VAL A 204 -22.34 -5.10 -22.83
CA VAL A 204 -21.40 -5.13 -21.70
C VAL A 204 -22.14 -5.04 -20.37
N LYS A 205 -21.84 -5.95 -19.45
CA LYS A 205 -22.37 -5.95 -18.08
C LYS A 205 -21.24 -6.25 -17.12
N TYR A 206 -21.28 -5.61 -15.96
CA TYR A 206 -20.38 -5.90 -14.86
C TYR A 206 -21.18 -6.25 -13.61
N THR A 207 -20.89 -7.42 -13.04
CA THR A 207 -21.44 -7.87 -11.76
C THR A 207 -20.32 -8.05 -10.76
N THR A 208 -20.55 -7.72 -9.49
CA THR A 208 -19.52 -7.84 -8.46
C THR A 208 -20.11 -8.16 -7.10
N ASN A 209 -19.37 -8.92 -6.31
CA ASN A 209 -19.64 -9.12 -4.90
C ASN A 209 -19.01 -7.95 -4.11
N GLU A 210 -19.82 -7.23 -3.35
CA GLU A 210 -19.37 -6.02 -2.63
C GLU A 210 -18.32 -6.29 -1.56
N THR A 211 -18.38 -7.46 -0.91
CA THR A 211 -17.45 -7.82 0.17
C THR A 211 -16.12 -8.36 -0.37
N SER A 212 -16.16 -9.35 -1.25
CA SER A 212 -14.94 -9.99 -1.76
C SER A 212 -14.29 -9.20 -2.90
N GLY A 213 -15.02 -8.28 -3.54
CA GLY A 213 -14.59 -7.57 -4.74
C GLY A 213 -14.49 -8.45 -5.99
N ALA A 214 -14.77 -9.74 -5.87
CA ALA A 214 -14.82 -10.63 -7.03
C ALA A 214 -15.95 -10.22 -7.96
N GLY A 215 -15.70 -10.18 -9.24
CA GLY A 215 -16.67 -9.76 -10.24
C GLY A 215 -16.41 -10.36 -11.61
N GLU A 216 -17.39 -10.20 -12.45
CA GLU A 216 -17.39 -10.68 -13.81
C GLU A 216 -17.81 -9.58 -14.79
N LEU A 217 -16.95 -9.35 -15.77
CA LEU A 217 -17.27 -8.54 -16.94
C LEU A 217 -17.76 -9.47 -18.04
N THR A 218 -19.02 -9.32 -18.43
CA THR A 218 -19.62 -10.11 -19.49
C THR A 218 -19.96 -9.22 -20.69
N PHE A 219 -19.78 -9.74 -21.89
CA PHE A 219 -20.10 -9.04 -23.13
C PHE A 219 -20.31 -10.02 -24.28
N LYS A 220 -20.95 -9.57 -25.34
CA LYS A 220 -21.00 -10.29 -26.61
C LYS A 220 -20.09 -9.62 -27.63
N THR A 221 -19.62 -10.41 -28.59
CA THR A 221 -18.84 -9.93 -29.73
C THR A 221 -19.62 -10.06 -31.02
N VAL A 222 -19.40 -9.11 -31.94
CA VAL A 222 -19.85 -9.22 -33.33
C VAL A 222 -18.62 -9.22 -34.21
N TYR A 223 -18.44 -10.26 -34.99
CA TYR A 223 -17.35 -10.41 -35.93
C TYR A 223 -17.93 -10.69 -37.33
N LYS A 224 -17.57 -9.83 -38.31
CA LYS A 224 -18.09 -9.87 -39.67
C LYS A 224 -19.63 -10.03 -39.75
N GLY A 225 -20.32 -9.27 -38.90
CA GLY A 225 -21.79 -9.21 -38.85
C GLY A 225 -22.45 -10.35 -38.06
N VAL A 226 -21.69 -11.33 -37.56
CA VAL A 226 -22.22 -12.48 -36.80
C VAL A 226 -21.94 -12.26 -35.30
N THR A 227 -22.99 -12.38 -34.48
CA THR A 227 -22.87 -12.26 -33.01
C THR A 227 -22.45 -13.61 -32.40
N SER A 228 -21.61 -13.55 -31.35
CA SER A 228 -21.21 -14.71 -30.55
C SER A 228 -22.43 -15.41 -29.96
N THR A 229 -22.41 -16.76 -29.96
CA THR A 229 -23.53 -17.56 -29.44
C THR A 229 -23.73 -17.35 -27.96
N SER A 230 -22.63 -17.33 -27.21
CA SER A 230 -22.61 -17.10 -25.76
C SER A 230 -22.00 -15.72 -25.45
N ALA A 231 -22.34 -15.19 -24.30
CA ALA A 231 -21.57 -14.06 -23.74
C ALA A 231 -20.17 -14.55 -23.33
N LEU A 232 -19.18 -13.70 -23.56
CA LEU A 232 -17.82 -13.90 -23.09
C LEU A 232 -17.73 -13.37 -21.66
N THR A 233 -16.98 -14.04 -20.80
CA THR A 233 -16.84 -13.68 -19.38
C THR A 233 -15.38 -13.49 -19.02
N LEU A 234 -15.06 -12.37 -18.38
CA LEU A 234 -13.75 -12.06 -17.84
C LEU A 234 -13.89 -11.85 -16.34
N SER A 235 -13.26 -12.73 -15.56
CA SER A 235 -13.24 -12.57 -14.09
C SER A 235 -12.20 -11.53 -13.67
N LEU A 236 -12.54 -10.73 -12.66
CA LEU A 236 -11.65 -9.73 -12.09
C LEU A 236 -11.93 -9.53 -10.60
N ASN A 237 -10.96 -8.99 -9.87
CA ASN A 237 -11.13 -8.64 -8.47
C ASN A 237 -10.80 -7.15 -8.26
N ARG A 238 -11.83 -6.35 -8.01
CA ARG A 238 -11.64 -4.91 -7.77
C ARG A 238 -10.87 -4.61 -6.49
N ASN A 239 -10.97 -5.44 -5.45
CA ASN A 239 -10.21 -5.24 -4.22
C ASN A 239 -8.70 -5.35 -4.49
N ALA A 240 -8.27 -6.28 -5.33
CA ALA A 240 -6.87 -6.41 -5.74
C ALA A 240 -6.35 -5.16 -6.48
N TYR A 241 -7.19 -4.54 -7.32
CA TYR A 241 -6.87 -3.27 -7.96
C TYR A 241 -6.63 -2.15 -6.94
N TYR A 242 -7.51 -2.00 -5.94
CA TYR A 242 -7.36 -0.95 -4.92
C TYR A 242 -6.27 -1.26 -3.90
N ALA A 243 -5.97 -2.54 -3.62
CA ALA A 243 -4.87 -2.94 -2.74
C ALA A 243 -3.50 -2.41 -3.21
N GLN A 244 -3.32 -2.19 -4.50
CA GLN A 244 -2.09 -1.57 -5.04
C GLN A 244 -2.02 -0.05 -4.84
N ARG A 245 -3.15 0.61 -4.52
CA ARG A 245 -3.28 2.07 -4.39
C ARG A 245 -3.47 2.55 -2.97
N VAL A 246 -3.77 1.64 -2.06
CA VAL A 246 -3.88 1.93 -0.64
C VAL A 246 -2.81 1.13 0.07
N THR A 247 -1.81 1.80 0.61
CA THR A 247 -0.65 1.17 1.23
C THR A 247 -0.51 1.59 2.69
N LEU A 248 0.19 0.79 3.48
CA LEU A 248 0.53 1.15 4.85
C LEU A 248 1.55 2.28 4.90
N ASN A 249 1.48 3.08 5.97
CA ASN A 249 2.50 4.03 6.36
C ASN A 249 3.28 3.47 7.56
N PRO A 250 4.31 2.64 7.34
CA PRO A 250 4.99 1.93 8.42
C PRO A 250 5.73 2.86 9.39
N ASP A 251 6.19 4.01 8.92
CA ASP A 251 6.91 4.97 9.75
C ASP A 251 6.00 5.63 10.78
N PHE A 252 4.74 5.80 10.43
CA PHE A 252 3.74 6.31 11.37
C PHE A 252 3.49 5.30 12.50
N ALA A 253 3.33 4.01 12.18
CA ALA A 253 3.07 2.96 13.16
C ALA A 253 4.23 2.80 14.18
N LYS A 254 5.49 2.96 13.75
CA LYS A 254 6.69 2.85 14.63
C LYS A 254 6.70 3.85 15.79
N SER A 255 5.98 4.93 15.71
CA SER A 255 5.90 5.94 16.77
C SER A 255 4.77 5.71 17.77
N LEU A 256 3.89 4.73 17.51
CA LEU A 256 2.65 4.52 18.24
C LEU A 256 2.64 3.19 18.99
N TYR A 257 1.86 3.13 20.07
CA TYR A 257 1.57 1.90 20.80
C TYR A 257 0.32 1.22 20.26
N MET A 258 0.44 -0.03 19.86
CA MET A 258 -0.61 -0.81 19.19
C MET A 258 -1.94 -0.77 19.96
N ARG A 259 -1.91 -0.98 21.27
CA ARG A 259 -3.13 -1.04 22.08
C ARG A 259 -3.88 0.29 22.14
N GLY A 260 -3.18 1.41 22.17
CA GLY A 260 -3.79 2.73 22.11
C GLY A 260 -4.44 2.99 20.77
N VAL A 261 -3.77 2.58 19.69
CA VAL A 261 -4.32 2.66 18.32
C VAL A 261 -5.54 1.74 18.16
N TYR A 262 -5.48 0.51 18.66
CA TYR A 262 -6.60 -0.44 18.63
C TYR A 262 -7.89 0.14 19.22
N GLN A 263 -7.79 0.85 20.34
CA GLN A 263 -8.95 1.42 21.01
C GLN A 263 -9.71 2.42 20.13
N TYR A 264 -8.98 3.22 19.36
CA TYR A 264 -9.55 4.29 18.54
C TYR A 264 -9.04 4.25 17.10
N LEU A 265 -9.01 3.05 16.53
CA LEU A 265 -8.45 2.81 15.21
C LEU A 265 -9.07 3.70 14.12
N SER A 266 -10.37 3.98 14.21
CA SER A 266 -11.07 4.86 13.25
C SER A 266 -10.45 6.25 13.12
N ILE A 267 -9.82 6.77 14.20
CA ILE A 267 -9.13 8.07 14.16
C ILE A 267 -7.78 7.96 13.44
N TYR A 268 -7.13 6.79 13.54
CA TYR A 268 -5.78 6.58 13.00
C TYR A 268 -5.76 6.07 11.55
N VAL A 269 -6.86 5.57 11.03
CA VAL A 269 -6.94 4.98 9.68
C VAL A 269 -6.34 5.91 8.61
N GLY A 270 -6.72 7.19 8.62
CA GLY A 270 -6.22 8.17 7.65
C GLY A 270 -4.71 8.46 7.74
N SER A 271 -4.08 8.17 8.91
CA SER A 271 -2.63 8.39 9.12
C SER A 271 -1.81 7.12 8.91
N ILE A 272 -2.40 5.96 9.20
CA ILE A 272 -1.77 4.64 9.01
C ILE A 272 -1.71 4.27 7.53
N LEU A 273 -2.64 4.77 6.73
CA LEU A 273 -2.75 4.47 5.32
C LEU A 273 -2.26 5.63 4.45
N LYS A 274 -1.67 5.28 3.29
CA LYS A 274 -1.32 6.20 2.22
C LYS A 274 -2.20 5.89 1.01
N TYR A 275 -3.00 6.84 0.58
CA TYR A 275 -3.87 6.76 -0.59
C TYR A 275 -4.22 8.17 -1.08
N ASP A 276 -4.85 8.27 -2.23
CA ASP A 276 -5.34 9.54 -2.78
C ASP A 276 -6.53 10.06 -1.94
N ILE A 277 -6.22 10.89 -0.94
CA ILE A 277 -7.21 11.46 -0.01
C ILE A 277 -8.15 12.47 -0.65
N ASP A 278 -7.81 13.01 -1.82
CA ASP A 278 -8.69 13.95 -2.53
C ASP A 278 -9.79 13.18 -3.26
N LYS A 279 -9.48 11.99 -3.74
CA LYS A 279 -10.39 11.13 -4.50
C LYS A 279 -11.18 10.17 -3.62
N TYR A 280 -10.58 9.65 -2.55
CA TYR A 280 -11.14 8.59 -1.73
C TYR A 280 -11.30 8.96 -0.26
N ALA A 281 -12.20 8.27 0.41
CA ALA A 281 -12.33 8.21 1.85
C ALA A 281 -12.20 6.75 2.30
N ALA A 282 -11.41 6.50 3.35
CA ALA A 282 -11.27 5.19 3.96
C ALA A 282 -11.93 5.20 5.34
N THR A 283 -12.81 4.26 5.60
CA THR A 283 -13.46 4.06 6.89
C THR A 283 -13.12 2.69 7.45
N LEU A 284 -13.03 2.57 8.76
CA LEU A 284 -12.83 1.28 9.40
C LEU A 284 -14.08 0.41 9.17
N LYS A 285 -13.89 -0.80 8.66
CA LYS A 285 -14.96 -1.78 8.64
C LYS A 285 -15.23 -2.25 10.07
N GLU A 286 -16.45 -2.08 10.53
CA GLU A 286 -16.87 -2.52 11.87
C GLU A 286 -16.53 -4.01 12.10
N ASP A 287 -16.20 -4.35 13.33
CA ASP A 287 -15.88 -5.72 13.78
C ASP A 287 -14.69 -6.42 13.08
N SER A 288 -13.90 -5.67 12.29
CA SER A 288 -12.76 -6.24 11.57
C SER A 288 -11.43 -6.15 12.33
N LYS A 289 -11.36 -5.36 13.41
CA LYS A 289 -10.10 -5.11 14.12
C LYS A 289 -9.75 -6.25 15.09
N LEU A 290 -8.52 -6.72 14.99
CA LEU A 290 -7.98 -7.77 15.84
C LEU A 290 -6.56 -7.39 16.29
N ALA A 291 -6.35 -7.31 17.61
CA ALA A 291 -5.04 -7.06 18.18
C ALA A 291 -4.35 -8.37 18.60
N ASN A 292 -3.11 -8.52 18.20
CA ASN A 292 -2.25 -9.62 18.65
C ASN A 292 -1.12 -9.07 19.52
N ASN A 293 -1.20 -9.32 20.84
CA ASN A 293 -0.22 -8.84 21.80
C ASN A 293 1.14 -9.52 21.65
N SER A 294 1.16 -10.82 21.29
CA SER A 294 2.39 -11.58 21.18
C SER A 294 3.28 -11.10 20.04
N SER A 295 2.66 -10.72 18.91
CA SER A 295 3.37 -10.17 17.74
C SER A 295 3.37 -8.65 17.71
N ASN A 296 2.75 -7.98 18.70
CA ASN A 296 2.54 -6.52 18.70
C ASN A 296 1.98 -6.04 17.37
N SER A 297 0.97 -6.75 16.83
CA SER A 297 0.36 -6.47 15.54
C SER A 297 -1.14 -6.18 15.64
N LEU A 298 -1.64 -5.44 14.67
CA LEU A 298 -3.03 -5.05 14.54
C LEU A 298 -3.52 -5.36 13.14
N SER A 299 -4.48 -6.27 13.02
CA SER A 299 -5.17 -6.56 11.78
C SER A 299 -6.52 -5.83 11.75
N PHE A 300 -6.89 -5.33 10.59
CA PHE A 300 -8.18 -4.67 10.37
C PHE A 300 -8.51 -4.62 8.88
N SER A 301 -9.75 -4.34 8.56
CA SER A 301 -10.18 -4.05 7.19
C SER A 301 -10.75 -2.63 7.10
N ILE A 302 -10.58 -2.01 5.95
CA ILE A 302 -11.23 -0.74 5.64
C ILE A 302 -12.25 -0.93 4.52
N GLU A 303 -13.23 -0.05 4.52
CA GLU A 303 -14.11 0.21 3.40
C GLU A 303 -13.63 1.48 2.70
N LEU A 304 -13.33 1.36 1.41
CA LEU A 304 -12.92 2.48 0.57
C LEU A 304 -14.15 3.03 -0.15
N HIS A 305 -14.32 4.34 -0.12
CA HIS A 305 -15.40 5.06 -0.76
C HIS A 305 -14.85 6.12 -1.70
N ARG A 306 -15.55 6.41 -2.79
CA ARG A 306 -15.23 7.57 -3.63
C ARG A 306 -15.83 8.83 -3.00
N LYS A 307 -15.07 9.92 -2.96
CA LYS A 307 -15.62 11.22 -2.54
C LYS A 307 -16.55 11.80 -3.60
N GLY A 308 -17.59 12.51 -3.17
CA GLY A 308 -18.57 13.13 -4.06
C GLY A 308 -19.75 12.21 -4.38
N VAL A 309 -20.09 12.10 -5.67
CA VAL A 309 -21.21 11.27 -6.12
C VAL A 309 -20.96 9.81 -5.77
N HIS A 310 -21.99 9.14 -5.23
CA HIS A 310 -21.92 7.73 -4.75
C HIS A 310 -20.97 7.52 -3.57
N SER A 311 -20.78 8.52 -2.71
CA SER A 311 -19.93 8.39 -1.50
C SER A 311 -20.47 7.39 -0.47
N ASP A 312 -21.71 6.98 -0.57
CA ASP A 312 -22.37 5.94 0.22
C ASP A 312 -22.01 4.51 -0.21
N LYS A 313 -21.50 4.34 -1.44
CA LYS A 313 -21.15 3.02 -1.95
C LYS A 313 -19.73 2.61 -1.59
N VAL A 314 -19.58 1.37 -1.11
CA VAL A 314 -18.28 0.75 -0.88
C VAL A 314 -17.68 0.32 -2.22
N ILE A 315 -16.52 0.88 -2.59
CA ILE A 315 -15.82 0.50 -3.83
C ILE A 315 -14.80 -0.60 -3.63
N ALA A 316 -14.27 -0.76 -2.40
CA ALA A 316 -13.39 -1.88 -2.05
C ALA A 316 -13.41 -2.14 -0.55
N VAL A 317 -13.17 -3.40 -0.16
CA VAL A 317 -12.88 -3.80 1.22
C VAL A 317 -11.46 -4.34 1.25
N LEU A 318 -10.57 -3.67 1.98
CA LEU A 318 -9.14 -3.96 1.97
C LEU A 318 -8.66 -4.38 3.36
N PRO A 319 -8.09 -5.59 3.51
CA PRO A 319 -7.49 -6.04 4.75
C PRO A 319 -6.06 -5.49 4.89
N PHE A 320 -5.68 -5.15 6.13
CA PHE A 320 -4.33 -4.71 6.49
C PHE A 320 -3.86 -5.40 7.77
N GLU A 321 -2.56 -5.60 7.86
CA GLU A 321 -1.87 -5.98 9.08
C GLU A 321 -0.70 -5.04 9.32
N VAL A 322 -0.68 -4.40 10.49
CA VAL A 322 0.39 -3.49 10.92
C VAL A 322 1.19 -4.19 12.02
N THR A 323 2.49 -4.37 11.80
CA THR A 323 3.38 -5.15 12.68
C THR A 323 4.49 -4.33 13.31
N SER A 324 4.64 -3.06 12.94
CA SER A 324 5.79 -2.22 13.31
C SER A 324 5.49 -1.22 14.42
N PHE A 325 4.58 -1.55 15.33
CA PHE A 325 4.28 -0.72 16.48
C PHE A 325 5.42 -0.65 17.49
N LYS A 326 5.45 0.45 18.25
CA LYS A 326 6.39 0.68 19.33
C LYS A 326 6.21 -0.40 20.41
N PRO A 327 7.27 -1.06 20.88
CA PRO A 327 7.19 -2.05 21.96
C PRO A 327 6.75 -1.41 23.27
N LEU A 328 5.89 -2.07 24.05
CA LEU A 328 5.39 -1.54 25.33
C LEU A 328 6.51 -1.32 26.36
N GLU A 329 7.61 -2.06 26.28
CA GLU A 329 8.77 -1.90 27.16
C GLU A 329 9.41 -0.51 27.03
N THR A 330 9.22 0.16 25.90
CA THR A 330 9.72 1.52 25.69
C THR A 330 8.89 2.58 26.39
N LEU A 331 7.73 2.23 26.92
CA LEU A 331 6.83 3.16 27.61
C LEU A 331 7.52 3.86 28.81
N LYS A 332 8.45 3.17 29.49
CA LYS A 332 9.30 3.75 30.54
C LYS A 332 10.17 4.93 30.08
N GLN A 333 10.40 5.09 28.77
CA GLN A 333 11.13 6.21 28.20
C GLN A 333 10.22 7.39 27.87
N ASP A 334 8.94 7.12 27.69
CA ASP A 334 7.94 8.10 27.27
C ASP A 334 7.11 8.65 28.44
N ILE A 335 7.07 7.92 29.54
CA ILE A 335 6.34 8.29 30.74
C ILE A 335 7.32 8.54 31.89
N PHE A 336 7.15 9.64 32.60
CA PHE A 336 7.83 9.89 33.85
C PHE A 336 6.92 10.63 34.83
N MET A 337 7.16 10.42 36.13
CA MET A 337 6.39 11.06 37.18
C MET A 337 6.87 12.49 37.38
N SER A 338 5.97 13.46 37.27
CA SER A 338 6.23 14.83 37.62
C SER A 338 5.98 15.07 39.12
N GLN A 339 6.90 15.77 39.78
CA GLN A 339 6.78 16.15 41.19
C GLN A 339 6.37 17.62 41.29
N ASP A 340 5.11 17.89 41.13
CA ASP A 340 4.61 19.21 41.43
C ASP A 340 4.18 19.36 42.90
N SER A 341 3.86 20.58 43.32
CA SER A 341 3.47 20.89 44.68
C SER A 341 2.19 20.12 45.11
N GLU A 342 1.27 19.89 44.21
CA GLU A 342 0.03 19.14 44.50
C GLU A 342 0.35 17.65 44.76
N PHE A 343 1.20 17.03 43.95
CA PHE A 343 1.64 15.67 44.18
C PHE A 343 2.35 15.50 45.52
N ILE A 344 3.30 16.44 45.85
CA ILE A 344 4.02 16.43 47.13
C ILE A 344 3.03 16.57 48.30
N GLU A 345 2.01 17.41 48.19
CA GLU A 345 1.00 17.59 49.22
C GLU A 345 0.18 16.33 49.44
N VAL A 346 -0.29 15.68 48.34
CA VAL A 346 -1.06 14.45 48.40
C VAL A 346 -0.26 13.32 49.03
N MET A 347 1.01 13.16 48.61
CA MET A 347 1.92 12.16 49.20
C MET A 347 2.23 12.46 50.67
N SER A 348 2.44 13.70 51.04
CA SER A 348 2.64 14.07 52.44
C SER A 348 1.43 13.72 53.30
N LYS A 349 0.21 14.03 52.86
CA LYS A 349 -1.03 13.65 53.54
C LYS A 349 -1.17 12.14 53.68
N LYS A 350 -0.84 11.39 52.61
CA LYS A 350 -0.90 9.93 52.61
C LYS A 350 0.07 9.34 53.65
N LEU A 351 1.31 9.82 53.67
CA LEU A 351 2.34 9.32 54.59
C LEU A 351 2.11 9.74 56.04
N LYS A 352 1.46 10.87 56.32
CA LYS A 352 1.05 11.23 57.67
C LYS A 352 0.12 10.24 58.34
N THR A 353 -0.64 9.48 57.56
CA THR A 353 -1.53 8.44 58.06
C THR A 353 -0.85 7.07 58.15
N TRP A 354 0.40 6.94 57.69
CA TRP A 354 1.15 5.71 57.76
C TRP A 354 1.67 5.44 59.18
N GLN A 355 1.33 4.22 59.67
CA GLN A 355 1.86 3.77 60.97
C GLN A 355 3.23 3.14 60.76
N ARG A 356 4.29 3.74 61.33
CA ARG A 356 5.65 3.24 61.24
C ARG A 356 5.68 1.77 61.74
N GLY A 357 6.24 0.86 60.94
CA GLY A 357 6.29 -0.56 61.25
C GLY A 357 5.24 -1.39 60.51
N THR A 358 4.31 -0.78 59.81
CA THR A 358 3.44 -1.46 58.83
C THR A 358 4.04 -1.41 57.42
N ASP A 359 3.56 -2.29 56.54
CA ASP A 359 4.05 -2.33 55.15
C ASP A 359 3.73 -1.03 54.41
N LEU A 360 4.80 -0.30 54.07
CA LEU A 360 4.74 0.97 53.35
C LEU A 360 4.18 0.80 51.93
N VAL A 361 4.58 -0.30 51.28
CA VAL A 361 4.13 -0.60 49.91
C VAL A 361 2.61 -0.81 49.88
N GLN A 362 2.12 -1.64 50.83
CA GLN A 362 0.70 -1.89 50.99
C GLN A 362 -0.07 -0.58 51.31
N HIS A 363 0.47 0.25 52.19
CA HIS A 363 -0.13 1.53 52.54
C HIS A 363 -0.21 2.47 51.37
N LEU A 364 0.84 2.56 50.53
CA LEU A 364 0.85 3.37 49.32
C LEU A 364 -0.13 2.85 48.28
N ASN A 365 -0.27 1.54 48.13
CA ASN A 365 -1.22 0.95 47.18
C ASN A 365 -2.69 1.09 47.61
N THR A 366 -2.97 1.25 48.89
CA THR A 366 -4.32 1.49 49.37
C THR A 366 -4.82 2.84 48.88
N GLY A 367 -5.86 2.84 48.01
CA GLY A 367 -6.38 4.05 47.38
C GLY A 367 -5.42 4.69 46.35
N LEU A 368 -4.56 3.86 45.74
CA LEU A 368 -3.60 4.28 44.73
C LEU A 368 -4.26 5.07 43.60
N ASP A 369 -5.43 4.64 43.17
CA ASP A 369 -6.19 5.30 42.10
C ASP A 369 -6.52 6.76 42.43
N ASN A 370 -6.77 7.08 43.71
CA ASN A 370 -7.08 8.43 44.13
C ASN A 370 -5.89 9.38 44.12
N TRP A 371 -4.70 8.91 44.45
CA TRP A 371 -3.53 9.79 44.45
C TRP A 371 -2.80 9.77 43.09
N MET A 372 -2.86 8.68 42.34
CA MET A 372 -2.34 8.62 40.97
C MET A 372 -3.13 9.54 40.02
N THR A 373 -4.43 9.70 40.24
CA THR A 373 -5.26 10.65 39.43
C THR A 373 -4.86 12.10 39.61
N LYS A 374 -4.22 12.43 40.72
CA LYS A 374 -3.74 13.78 41.03
C LYS A 374 -2.28 13.98 40.65
N SER A 375 -1.56 12.93 40.30
CA SER A 375 -0.19 12.99 39.87
C SER A 375 -0.10 13.51 38.46
N LYS A 376 0.87 14.38 38.18
CA LYS A 376 1.14 14.81 36.81
C LYS A 376 2.12 13.88 36.15
N TRP A 377 1.61 13.05 35.26
CA TRP A 377 2.44 12.23 34.38
C TRP A 377 2.85 13.04 33.16
N VAL A 378 4.10 12.95 32.77
CA VAL A 378 4.64 13.71 31.64
C VAL A 378 5.01 12.76 30.52
N PHE A 379 4.49 13.03 29.35
CA PHE A 379 4.77 12.26 28.13
C PHE A 379 5.79 12.98 27.26
N LYS A 380 6.74 12.22 26.72
CA LYS A 380 7.65 12.70 25.69
C LYS A 380 7.23 12.14 24.34
N TYR A 381 7.23 13.00 23.35
CA TYR A 381 7.02 12.61 21.97
C TYR A 381 8.28 12.73 21.14
N PRO A 382 8.56 11.75 20.25
CA PRO A 382 9.56 11.94 19.22
C PRO A 382 9.17 13.14 18.35
N GLY A 383 10.06 14.12 18.25
CA GLY A 383 9.87 15.33 17.45
C GLY A 383 9.15 16.51 18.12
N ASN A 384 8.62 16.34 19.33
CA ASN A 384 8.09 17.46 20.11
C ASN A 384 8.83 17.55 21.47
N PRO A 385 9.70 18.54 21.66
CA PRO A 385 10.44 18.70 22.92
C PRO A 385 9.58 19.18 24.10
N GLN A 386 8.33 19.56 23.86
CA GLN A 386 7.43 19.98 24.92
C GLN A 386 6.85 18.78 25.63
N ASN A 387 7.06 18.75 26.95
CA ASN A 387 6.43 17.75 27.81
C ASN A 387 4.93 18.05 27.90
N LEU A 388 4.10 17.05 27.56
CA LEU A 388 2.67 17.13 27.80
C LEU A 388 2.40 16.72 29.24
N THR A 389 1.88 17.64 30.03
CA THR A 389 1.53 17.39 31.43
C THR A 389 0.07 16.99 31.50
N TRP A 390 -0.23 15.85 32.12
CA TRP A 390 -1.60 15.43 32.37
C TRP A 390 -2.09 16.07 33.66
N SER A 391 -3.21 16.74 33.58
CA SER A 391 -3.85 17.28 34.77
C SER A 391 -4.65 16.25 35.56
N LYS A 392 -5.04 15.12 34.95
CA LYS A 392 -5.74 14.02 35.59
C LYS A 392 -5.53 12.71 34.86
N VAL A 393 -5.10 11.66 35.56
CA VAL A 393 -5.16 10.28 35.11
C VAL A 393 -6.35 9.65 35.85
N ARG A 394 -7.37 9.18 35.15
CA ARG A 394 -8.35 8.27 35.73
C ARG A 394 -7.99 6.84 35.43
N VAL A 395 -7.88 6.07 36.47
CA VAL A 395 -7.85 4.62 36.41
C VAL A 395 -9.28 4.16 36.67
N ASN A 396 -9.80 3.33 35.75
CA ASN A 396 -11.17 2.87 35.63
C ASN A 396 -12.15 3.89 35.00
N GLY A 397 -11.98 4.06 33.75
CA GLY A 397 -13.04 4.29 32.75
C GLY A 397 -14.05 5.36 33.02
N SER A 398 -13.77 6.59 32.96
CA SER A 398 -14.72 7.61 32.52
C SER A 398 -14.46 9.03 32.97
N GLU A 399 -13.30 9.57 32.90
CA GLU A 399 -13.20 10.99 32.70
C GLU A 399 -12.01 11.34 31.86
N GLN A 400 -12.34 12.00 30.86
CA GLN A 400 -11.44 12.48 29.86
C GLN A 400 -11.27 13.96 30.07
N ASN A 401 -10.33 14.37 30.86
CA ASN A 401 -9.73 15.65 30.61
C ASN A 401 -8.49 15.41 29.79
N LEU A 402 -8.76 15.33 28.55
CA LEU A 402 -7.84 15.39 27.46
C LEU A 402 -6.89 16.57 27.62
N LEU A 403 -5.67 16.34 27.22
CA LEU A 403 -4.73 17.33 26.77
C LEU A 403 -5.44 18.65 26.44
N SER A 404 -5.38 19.58 27.37
CA SER A 404 -5.87 20.92 27.10
C SER A 404 -4.99 21.47 25.97
N GLY A 405 -5.55 21.53 24.77
CA GLY A 405 -4.95 22.37 23.79
C GLY A 405 -4.77 21.88 22.37
N SER A 406 -5.17 20.69 21.93
CA SER A 406 -5.49 20.54 20.52
C SER A 406 -6.15 19.22 20.19
N SER A 407 -7.41 19.32 19.89
CA SER A 407 -8.23 18.26 19.32
C SER A 407 -7.80 17.81 17.92
N SER A 408 -6.78 18.41 17.35
CA SER A 408 -6.34 18.15 15.96
C SER A 408 -5.04 17.37 15.83
N ARG A 409 -4.32 17.08 16.92
CA ARG A 409 -3.06 16.33 16.86
C ARG A 409 -3.22 14.97 17.54
N ASN A 410 -3.04 13.93 16.76
CA ASN A 410 -3.08 12.54 17.23
C ASN A 410 -1.81 12.14 18.01
N GLU A 411 -0.87 13.06 18.19
CA GLU A 411 0.39 12.82 18.87
C GLU A 411 0.16 12.51 20.34
N GLY A 412 0.49 11.27 20.77
CA GLY A 412 0.44 10.75 22.11
C GLY A 412 -0.93 10.37 22.67
N ARG A 413 -1.90 10.49 21.88
CA ARG A 413 -3.23 9.99 22.21
C ARG A 413 -3.21 8.49 22.43
N ASP A 414 -2.37 7.78 21.67
CA ASP A 414 -2.14 6.34 21.81
C ASP A 414 -1.65 5.94 23.20
N VAL A 415 -0.77 6.71 23.82
CA VAL A 415 -0.30 6.46 25.19
C VAL A 415 -1.42 6.71 26.20
N TYR A 416 -2.16 7.80 26.04
CA TYR A 416 -3.33 8.09 26.87
C TYR A 416 -4.37 6.95 26.80
N LEU A 417 -4.61 6.45 25.60
CA LEU A 417 -5.59 5.41 25.35
C LEU A 417 -5.17 4.01 25.83
N LEU A 418 -3.91 3.86 26.29
CA LEU A 418 -3.50 2.64 26.99
C LEU A 418 -4.25 2.43 28.32
N SER A 419 -4.84 3.46 28.89
CA SER A 419 -5.52 3.39 30.19
C SER A 419 -4.68 2.62 31.24
N PRO A 420 -3.42 3.09 31.52
CA PRO A 420 -2.48 2.31 32.28
C PRO A 420 -2.92 2.14 33.73
N LYS A 421 -2.75 0.93 34.28
CA LYS A 421 -2.90 0.65 35.70
C LYS A 421 -1.52 0.42 36.34
N PHE A 422 -1.30 1.04 37.47
CA PHE A 422 0.00 1.02 38.14
C PHE A 422 -0.10 0.44 39.55
N GLN A 423 1.03 -0.08 40.04
CA GLN A 423 1.20 -0.57 41.38
C GLN A 423 2.57 -0.17 41.91
N VAL A 424 2.65 0.28 43.15
CA VAL A 424 3.92 0.47 43.85
C VAL A 424 4.45 -0.92 44.22
N VAL A 425 5.66 -1.27 43.81
CA VAL A 425 6.28 -2.57 44.07
C VAL A 425 7.44 -2.48 45.09
N SER A 426 8.02 -1.29 45.26
CA SER A 426 8.99 -1.02 46.32
C SER A 426 8.85 0.43 46.82
N ALA A 427 9.09 0.65 48.11
CA ALA A 427 9.10 1.97 48.69
C ALA A 427 9.97 2.05 49.93
N GLU A 428 10.73 3.14 50.10
CA GLU A 428 11.54 3.45 51.23
C GLU A 428 11.38 4.93 51.60
N LEU A 429 11.14 5.21 52.89
CA LEU A 429 10.99 6.56 53.41
C LEU A 429 12.16 6.90 54.30
N ASN A 430 13.02 7.83 53.85
CA ASN A 430 14.18 8.35 54.59
C ASN A 430 14.01 9.85 54.89
N GLY A 431 13.68 10.17 56.13
CA GLY A 431 13.35 11.53 56.52
C GLY A 431 12.18 12.07 55.71
N THR A 432 12.42 13.15 54.96
CA THR A 432 11.40 13.77 54.08
C THR A 432 11.48 13.32 52.62
N THR A 433 12.19 12.20 52.33
CA THR A 433 12.40 11.66 51.02
C THR A 433 11.78 10.27 50.91
N LEU A 434 10.86 10.11 49.97
CA LEU A 434 10.32 8.82 49.59
C LEU A 434 10.93 8.37 48.24
N LYS A 435 11.52 7.20 48.21
CA LYS A 435 12.01 6.55 46.99
C LYS A 435 11.25 5.25 46.77
N GLY A 436 11.10 4.86 45.51
CA GLY A 436 10.44 3.60 45.21
C GLY A 436 10.37 3.32 43.71
N THR A 437 9.64 2.25 43.41
CA THR A 437 9.40 1.79 42.04
C THR A 437 7.91 1.54 41.87
N VAL A 438 7.38 2.04 40.77
CA VAL A 438 6.01 1.77 40.29
C VAL A 438 6.11 0.82 39.12
N GLU A 439 5.31 -0.23 39.13
CA GLU A 439 5.16 -1.16 38.01
C GLU A 439 3.85 -0.86 37.26
N LEU A 440 3.94 -0.89 35.92
CA LEU A 440 2.76 -0.87 35.04
C LEU A 440 2.23 -2.29 34.96
N ILE A 441 1.08 -2.57 35.59
CA ILE A 441 0.50 -3.92 35.67
C ILE A 441 -0.44 -4.26 34.52
N SER A 442 -1.02 -3.28 33.89
CA SER A 442 -1.86 -3.49 32.71
C SER A 442 -1.99 -2.22 31.86
N ALA A 443 -2.27 -2.43 30.58
CA ALA A 443 -2.69 -1.38 29.66
C ALA A 443 -3.81 -1.94 28.79
N ASN A 444 -4.98 -1.27 28.77
CA ASN A 444 -6.20 -1.75 28.10
C ASN A 444 -6.52 -3.21 28.41
N ASP A 445 -6.52 -3.55 29.70
CA ASP A 445 -6.79 -4.90 30.24
C ASP A 445 -5.78 -6.00 29.79
N VAL A 446 -4.69 -5.62 29.10
CA VAL A 446 -3.58 -6.52 28.85
C VAL A 446 -2.66 -6.53 30.06
N SER A 447 -2.45 -7.69 30.66
CA SER A 447 -1.48 -7.87 31.73
C SER A 447 -0.06 -7.61 31.20
N LEU A 448 0.68 -6.75 31.90
CA LEU A 448 2.07 -6.42 31.62
C LEU A 448 2.91 -6.76 32.83
N SER A 449 4.11 -7.24 32.61
CA SER A 449 5.07 -7.51 33.67
C SER A 449 6.43 -6.93 33.32
N GLY A 450 7.14 -6.43 34.34
CA GLY A 450 8.51 -5.96 34.18
C GLY A 450 8.68 -4.55 33.63
N VAL A 451 7.58 -3.81 33.36
CA VAL A 451 7.67 -2.39 32.98
C VAL A 451 7.62 -1.55 34.24
N THR A 452 8.78 -1.13 34.73
CA THR A 452 8.92 -0.42 36.02
C THR A 452 9.43 1.00 35.82
N PHE A 453 8.96 1.91 36.69
CA PHE A 453 9.34 3.32 36.73
C PHE A 453 9.89 3.65 38.13
N PRO A 454 11.16 4.05 38.27
CA PRO A 454 11.67 4.56 39.53
C PRO A 454 11.08 5.93 39.84
N PHE A 455 10.77 6.20 41.10
CA PHE A 455 10.36 7.53 41.54
C PHE A 455 11.12 7.95 42.80
N THR A 456 11.27 9.26 42.94
CA THR A 456 11.79 9.88 44.16
C THR A 456 10.94 11.11 44.46
N VAL A 457 10.41 11.21 45.64
CA VAL A 457 9.66 12.39 46.11
C VAL A 457 10.47 13.06 47.18
N LEU A 458 10.81 14.32 46.94
CA LEU A 458 11.61 15.14 47.86
C LEU A 458 10.71 16.11 48.62
N SER A 459 11.21 16.58 49.77
CA SER A 459 10.60 17.68 50.53
C SER A 459 9.15 17.39 51.00
N LEU A 460 8.91 16.15 51.38
CA LEU A 460 7.62 15.76 51.98
C LEU A 460 7.41 16.52 53.30
N LYS A 461 6.20 16.98 53.52
CA LYS A 461 5.74 17.66 54.75
C LYS A 461 5.10 16.66 55.69
N LEU A 462 5.92 15.87 56.38
CA LEU A 462 5.48 14.78 57.27
C LEU A 462 5.17 15.31 58.67
#